data_1cb03eb1c38f0d115b6d98c7cd84ceea
#
_entry.id   1cb03eb1c38f0d115b6d98c7cd84ceea
#
_cell.length_a   1.000
_cell.length_b   1.000
_cell.length_c   1.000
_cell.angle_alpha   90.00
_cell.angle_beta   90.00
_cell.angle_gamma   90.00
#
_symmetry.space_group_name_H-M   'P 1'
#
loop_
_entity.id
_entity.type
_entity.pdbx_description
1 polymer ?
#
loop_
_entity_poly.entity_id
_entity_poly.type
_entity_poly.pdbx_seq_one_letter_code
_entity_poly.pdbx_strand_id
1 'polypeptide(L)'
;MWDFSISRTLGIMARTMPFILTRLAVYFGITFAYLVAIGAGTGIGYGIGSISDEPGAFAMWGGIAGFGIVSVVVYWIREYILYMVKAGHIAVMVEMIDGRPVNEGKGQVAHAREVVTERFGEANALFALDQIIKGVIAVITGLIGGIARFIPIPGLDGLAGFLNGVVRMSLTYVDEVVLGYNIRVRSTNPWETSRHGLVLYAQNARVMIKNAVWLTLIMWALSALIFLVMLAPAGLLVWLVPSAGSGWTFVAAVVFAWALKAAILEPFAIAALMEVYFRTIE
;
A
#
# COMPACT_ATOMS: atom_id res chain seq x y z
N MET A 1 -9.26 -13.07 20.42
CA MET A 1 -8.34 -11.93 20.49
C MET A 1 -7.28 -12.12 19.41
N TRP A 2 -6.60 -11.09 18.94
CA TRP A 2 -5.50 -11.19 17.97
C TRP A 2 -4.23 -11.80 18.58
N ASP A 3 -3.32 -12.27 17.73
CA ASP A 3 -2.09 -12.95 18.14
C ASP A 3 -0.81 -12.12 17.91
N PHE A 4 -0.91 -10.96 17.22
CA PHE A 4 0.23 -10.04 17.05
C PHE A 4 0.39 -9.09 18.25
N SER A 5 1.60 -8.57 18.43
CA SER A 5 1.89 -7.59 19.48
C SER A 5 1.93 -6.17 18.89
N ILE A 6 0.93 -5.33 19.24
CA ILE A 6 0.87 -3.93 18.82
C ILE A 6 2.16 -3.19 19.24
N SER A 7 2.61 -3.38 20.47
CA SER A 7 3.82 -2.73 20.98
C SER A 7 5.07 -3.13 20.18
N ARG A 8 5.22 -4.42 19.89
CA ARG A 8 6.35 -4.92 19.09
C ARG A 8 6.29 -4.41 17.66
N THR A 9 5.11 -4.46 17.04
CA THR A 9 4.91 -3.94 15.69
C THR A 9 5.22 -2.44 15.61
N LEU A 10 4.75 -1.62 16.56
CA LEU A 10 5.09 -0.21 16.64
C LEU A 10 6.59 0.02 16.87
N GLY A 11 7.24 -0.83 17.68
CA GLY A 11 8.68 -0.81 17.88
C GLY A 11 9.46 -1.05 16.58
N ILE A 12 9.02 -2.01 15.75
CA ILE A 12 9.58 -2.27 14.42
C ILE A 12 9.39 -1.05 13.52
N MET A 13 8.18 -0.47 13.49
CA MET A 13 7.87 0.72 12.71
C MET A 13 8.77 1.91 13.08
N ALA A 14 8.95 2.17 14.38
CA ALA A 14 9.80 3.24 14.86
C ALA A 14 11.27 3.05 14.44
N ARG A 15 11.77 1.82 14.48
CA ARG A 15 13.13 1.48 14.07
C ARG A 15 13.33 1.50 12.55
N THR A 16 12.27 1.33 11.77
CA THR A 16 12.29 1.39 10.29
C THR A 16 11.81 2.73 9.73
N MET A 17 11.86 3.78 10.53
CA MET A 17 11.43 5.14 10.16
C MET A 17 12.00 5.65 8.82
N PRO A 18 13.28 5.38 8.43
CA PRO A 18 13.79 5.78 7.12
C PRO A 18 12.93 5.29 5.95
N PHE A 19 12.39 4.07 6.01
CA PHE A 19 11.50 3.54 4.98
C PHE A 19 10.12 4.20 4.99
N ILE A 20 9.59 4.52 6.17
CA ILE A 20 8.31 5.23 6.30
C ILE A 20 8.44 6.62 5.69
N LEU A 21 9.52 7.34 6.01
CA LEU A 21 9.81 8.65 5.43
C LEU A 21 9.99 8.59 3.91
N THR A 22 10.68 7.56 3.40
CA THR A 22 10.81 7.34 1.96
C THR A 22 9.46 7.10 1.30
N ARG A 23 8.58 6.28 1.91
CA ARG A 23 7.21 6.08 1.40
C ARG A 23 6.42 7.39 1.40
N LEU A 24 6.48 8.16 2.49
CA LEU A 24 5.86 9.48 2.55
C LEU A 24 6.36 10.39 1.43
N ALA A 25 7.67 10.48 1.25
CA ALA A 25 8.27 11.30 0.19
C ALA A 25 7.78 10.86 -1.21
N VAL A 26 7.68 9.56 -1.48
CA VAL A 26 7.15 9.04 -2.75
C VAL A 26 5.67 9.42 -2.94
N TYR A 27 4.82 9.23 -1.93
CA TYR A 27 3.39 9.56 -2.05
C TYR A 27 3.15 11.07 -2.18
N PHE A 28 3.89 11.89 -1.43
CA PHE A 28 3.83 13.36 -1.60
C PHE A 28 4.38 13.80 -2.96
N GLY A 29 5.46 13.17 -3.43
CA GLY A 29 6.01 13.43 -4.77
C GLY A 29 5.01 13.11 -5.88
N ILE A 30 4.28 12.00 -5.76
CA ILE A 30 3.20 11.63 -6.69
C ILE A 30 2.09 12.69 -6.65
N THR A 31 1.64 13.08 -5.46
CA THR A 31 0.61 14.11 -5.30
C THR A 31 1.06 15.43 -5.94
N PHE A 32 2.30 15.83 -5.70
CA PHE A 32 2.87 17.05 -6.28
C PHE A 32 2.95 16.96 -7.82
N ALA A 33 3.34 15.81 -8.38
CA ALA A 33 3.37 15.60 -9.82
C ALA A 33 1.98 15.78 -10.45
N TYR A 34 0.92 15.28 -9.80
CA TYR A 34 -0.45 15.51 -10.25
C TYR A 34 -0.84 16.99 -10.21
N LEU A 35 -0.53 17.69 -9.12
CA LEU A 35 -0.83 19.12 -9.00
C LEU A 35 -0.14 19.94 -10.11
N VAL A 36 1.13 19.67 -10.36
CA VAL A 36 1.90 20.35 -11.43
C VAL A 36 1.32 20.03 -12.80
N ALA A 37 1.03 18.78 -13.11
CA ALA A 37 0.52 18.38 -14.41
C ALA A 37 -0.89 18.92 -14.71
N ILE A 38 -1.79 18.88 -13.71
CA ILE A 38 -3.12 19.47 -13.81
C ILE A 38 -3.00 20.99 -13.98
N GLY A 39 -2.19 21.65 -13.16
CA GLY A 39 -1.99 23.10 -13.21
C GLY A 39 -1.41 23.57 -14.54
N ALA A 40 -0.37 22.89 -15.02
CA ALA A 40 0.23 23.18 -16.32
C ALA A 40 -0.75 22.93 -17.48
N GLY A 41 -1.46 21.80 -17.46
CA GLY A 41 -2.48 21.47 -18.46
C GLY A 41 -3.61 22.52 -18.47
N THR A 42 -4.10 22.90 -17.31
CA THR A 42 -5.12 23.97 -17.16
C THR A 42 -4.61 25.31 -17.70
N GLY A 43 -3.38 25.69 -17.36
CA GLY A 43 -2.78 26.95 -17.84
C GLY A 43 -2.59 26.99 -19.35
N ILE A 44 -2.08 25.90 -19.93
CA ILE A 44 -1.93 25.76 -21.40
C ILE A 44 -3.31 25.80 -22.08
N GLY A 45 -4.27 25.04 -21.55
CA GLY A 45 -5.63 25.04 -22.08
C GLY A 45 -6.27 26.42 -22.02
N TYR A 46 -6.13 27.14 -20.90
CA TYR A 46 -6.62 28.51 -20.78
C TYR A 46 -6.01 29.45 -21.83
N GLY A 47 -4.68 29.37 -22.05
CA GLY A 47 -3.98 30.16 -23.05
C GLY A 47 -4.49 29.87 -24.45
N ILE A 48 -4.72 28.60 -24.82
CA ILE A 48 -5.28 28.22 -26.13
C ILE A 48 -6.74 28.71 -26.25
N GLY A 49 -7.55 28.50 -25.20
CA GLY A 49 -8.96 28.90 -25.17
C GLY A 49 -9.18 30.41 -25.25
N SER A 50 -8.22 31.19 -24.79
CA SER A 50 -8.25 32.66 -24.94
C SER A 50 -8.22 33.14 -26.37
N ILE A 51 -7.70 32.31 -27.31
CA ILE A 51 -7.67 32.60 -28.76
C ILE A 51 -9.05 32.27 -29.38
N SER A 52 -9.81 31.38 -28.77
CA SER A 52 -11.08 30.85 -29.29
C SER A 52 -12.31 31.38 -28.53
N ASP A 53 -12.16 32.39 -27.67
CA ASP A 53 -13.19 32.95 -26.80
C ASP A 53 -13.85 31.94 -25.82
N GLU A 54 -13.24 30.76 -25.61
CA GLU A 54 -13.72 29.73 -24.70
C GLU A 54 -12.64 29.28 -23.66
N PRO A 55 -12.03 30.21 -22.91
CA PRO A 55 -10.88 29.87 -22.06
C PRO A 55 -11.23 28.86 -20.95
N GLY A 56 -12.46 28.88 -20.44
CA GLY A 56 -12.90 27.97 -19.37
C GLY A 56 -12.99 26.51 -19.81
N ALA A 57 -13.57 26.26 -21.00
CA ALA A 57 -13.70 24.91 -21.55
C ALA A 57 -12.32 24.30 -21.85
N PHE A 58 -11.45 25.07 -22.51
CA PHE A 58 -10.10 24.61 -22.82
C PHE A 58 -9.22 24.43 -21.59
N ALA A 59 -9.37 25.25 -20.54
CA ALA A 59 -8.70 25.07 -19.27
C ALA A 59 -9.09 23.75 -18.60
N MET A 60 -10.38 23.43 -18.60
CA MET A 60 -10.91 22.16 -18.04
C MET A 60 -10.32 20.95 -18.79
N TRP A 61 -10.39 20.96 -20.14
CA TRP A 61 -9.84 19.86 -20.95
C TRP A 61 -8.32 19.75 -20.83
N GLY A 62 -7.62 20.87 -20.74
CA GLY A 62 -6.18 20.90 -20.48
C GLY A 62 -5.82 20.28 -19.14
N GLY A 63 -6.57 20.58 -18.09
CA GLY A 63 -6.41 19.94 -16.76
C GLY A 63 -6.66 18.44 -16.79
N ILE A 64 -7.72 18.00 -17.47
CA ILE A 64 -8.03 16.56 -17.67
C ILE A 64 -6.91 15.87 -18.47
N ALA A 65 -6.39 16.49 -19.52
CA ALA A 65 -5.28 15.95 -20.30
C ALA A 65 -4.00 15.84 -19.45
N GLY A 66 -3.67 16.87 -18.67
CA GLY A 66 -2.54 16.85 -17.75
C GLY A 66 -2.66 15.73 -16.70
N PHE A 67 -3.85 15.56 -16.10
CA PHE A 67 -4.15 14.44 -15.20
C PHE A 67 -3.95 13.08 -15.90
N GLY A 68 -4.48 12.93 -17.12
CA GLY A 68 -4.39 11.68 -17.88
C GLY A 68 -2.93 11.30 -18.20
N ILE A 69 -2.15 12.26 -18.70
CA ILE A 69 -0.73 12.04 -19.04
C ILE A 69 0.06 11.62 -17.80
N VAL A 70 -0.06 12.36 -16.71
CA VAL A 70 0.68 12.02 -15.49
C VAL A 70 0.21 10.71 -14.90
N SER A 71 -1.08 10.35 -15.03
CA SER A 71 -1.62 9.07 -14.53
C SER A 71 -0.95 7.87 -15.22
N VAL A 72 -0.73 7.94 -16.53
CA VAL A 72 -0.04 6.87 -17.28
C VAL A 72 1.41 6.75 -16.82
N VAL A 73 2.13 7.86 -16.72
CA VAL A 73 3.54 7.87 -16.30
C VAL A 73 3.69 7.40 -14.85
N VAL A 74 2.88 7.97 -13.95
CA VAL A 74 2.91 7.62 -12.53
C VAL A 74 2.50 6.18 -12.29
N TYR A 75 1.55 5.63 -13.06
CA TYR A 75 1.13 4.23 -12.91
C TYR A 75 2.33 3.28 -13.02
N TRP A 76 3.14 3.39 -14.07
CA TRP A 76 4.29 2.51 -14.28
C TRP A 76 5.43 2.77 -13.30
N ILE A 77 5.79 4.04 -13.07
CA ILE A 77 6.89 4.43 -12.20
C ILE A 77 6.56 4.10 -10.74
N ARG A 78 5.33 4.39 -10.33
CA ARG A 78 4.86 4.16 -8.96
C ARG A 78 4.91 2.69 -8.59
N GLU A 79 4.36 1.80 -9.44
CA GLU A 79 4.34 0.36 -9.14
C GLU A 79 5.76 -0.16 -8.91
N TYR A 80 6.70 0.25 -9.75
CA TYR A 80 8.10 -0.19 -9.63
C TYR A 80 8.80 0.41 -8.40
N ILE A 81 8.73 1.74 -8.21
CA ILE A 81 9.40 2.42 -7.09
C ILE A 81 8.82 1.98 -5.75
N LEU A 82 7.49 1.96 -5.63
CA LEU A 82 6.84 1.54 -4.39
C LEU A 82 7.14 0.08 -4.07
N TYR A 83 7.21 -0.78 -5.09
CA TYR A 83 7.60 -2.17 -4.91
C TYR A 83 9.02 -2.30 -4.35
N MET A 84 9.99 -1.57 -4.92
CA MET A 84 11.37 -1.59 -4.46
C MET A 84 11.51 -1.09 -3.01
N VAL A 85 10.84 0.00 -2.68
CA VAL A 85 10.82 0.54 -1.30
C VAL A 85 10.14 -0.45 -0.35
N LYS A 86 9.05 -1.10 -0.79
CA LYS A 86 8.33 -2.10 -0.02
C LYS A 86 9.20 -3.33 0.25
N ALA A 87 9.83 -3.89 -0.77
CA ALA A 87 10.70 -5.06 -0.65
C ALA A 87 11.88 -4.80 0.30
N GLY A 88 12.52 -3.64 0.17
CA GLY A 88 13.59 -3.22 1.08
C GLY A 88 13.12 -3.05 2.52
N HIS A 89 11.94 -2.47 2.72
CA HIS A 89 11.34 -2.33 4.05
C HIS A 89 11.03 -3.69 4.68
N ILE A 90 10.44 -4.61 3.90
CA ILE A 90 10.15 -5.98 4.35
C ILE A 90 11.44 -6.70 4.75
N ALA A 91 12.52 -6.55 3.99
CA ALA A 91 13.81 -7.16 4.31
C ALA A 91 14.31 -6.73 5.70
N VAL A 92 14.25 -5.45 6.01
CA VAL A 92 14.66 -4.94 7.34
C VAL A 92 13.68 -5.37 8.43
N MET A 93 12.38 -5.38 8.15
CA MET A 93 11.38 -5.86 9.12
C MET A 93 11.57 -7.34 9.47
N VAL A 94 11.90 -8.19 8.50
CA VAL A 94 12.20 -9.63 8.73
C VAL A 94 13.38 -9.79 9.68
N GLU A 95 14.49 -9.07 9.44
CA GLU A 95 15.65 -9.11 10.34
C GLU A 95 15.28 -8.70 11.78
N MET A 96 14.45 -7.67 11.93
CA MET A 96 13.99 -7.20 13.25
C MET A 96 13.03 -8.18 13.93
N ILE A 97 12.15 -8.84 13.18
CA ILE A 97 11.24 -9.86 13.72
C ILE A 97 12.03 -11.06 14.25
N ASP A 98 13.06 -11.48 13.53
CA ASP A 98 13.93 -12.59 13.93
C ASP A 98 15.01 -12.18 14.96
N GLY A 99 15.05 -10.92 15.40
CA GLY A 99 16.02 -10.40 16.35
C GLY A 99 17.45 -10.33 15.80
N ARG A 100 17.61 -10.37 14.47
CA ARG A 100 18.92 -10.26 13.83
C ARG A 100 19.37 -8.80 13.75
N PRO A 101 20.67 -8.50 13.97
CA PRO A 101 21.14 -7.14 13.85
C PRO A 101 21.06 -6.68 12.39
N VAL A 102 20.44 -5.54 12.17
CA VAL A 102 20.56 -4.81 10.90
C VAL A 102 21.97 -4.20 10.89
N ASN A 103 22.81 -4.61 9.95
CA ASN A 103 24.26 -4.36 9.89
C ASN A 103 24.67 -2.99 10.44
N GLU A 104 25.41 -3.01 11.53
CA GLU A 104 26.02 -1.82 12.14
C GLU A 104 27.01 -1.23 11.14
N GLY A 105 26.78 0.03 10.73
CA GLY A 105 27.67 0.79 9.84
C GLY A 105 27.20 0.97 8.40
N LYS A 106 26.23 0.18 7.91
CA LYS A 106 25.51 0.50 6.67
C LYS A 106 24.12 1.05 7.02
N GLY A 107 23.71 2.14 6.39
CA GLY A 107 22.35 2.62 6.55
C GLY A 107 21.32 1.54 6.17
N GLN A 108 20.17 1.50 6.84
CA GLN A 108 19.12 0.48 6.60
C GLN A 108 18.75 0.32 5.12
N VAL A 109 18.75 1.41 4.36
CA VAL A 109 18.45 1.40 2.92
C VAL A 109 19.54 0.67 2.12
N ALA A 110 20.83 0.86 2.47
CA ALA A 110 21.92 0.16 1.81
C ALA A 110 21.91 -1.33 2.14
N HIS A 111 21.66 -1.70 3.41
CA HIS A 111 21.47 -3.08 3.82
C HIS A 111 20.29 -3.75 3.11
N ALA A 112 19.15 -3.09 3.05
CA ALA A 112 17.98 -3.58 2.36
C ALA A 112 18.24 -3.84 0.87
N ARG A 113 18.94 -2.92 0.20
CA ARG A 113 19.34 -3.08 -1.20
C ARG A 113 20.24 -4.28 -1.40
N GLU A 114 21.21 -4.48 -0.52
CA GLU A 114 22.12 -5.64 -0.54
C GLU A 114 21.34 -6.95 -0.41
N VAL A 115 20.46 -7.07 0.61
CA VAL A 115 19.62 -8.26 0.84
C VAL A 115 18.72 -8.55 -0.36
N VAL A 116 18.07 -7.53 -0.91
CA VAL A 116 17.19 -7.69 -2.07
C VAL A 116 17.99 -8.12 -3.30
N THR A 117 19.15 -7.51 -3.56
CA THR A 117 19.99 -7.84 -4.73
C THR A 117 20.59 -9.24 -4.62
N GLU A 118 21.12 -9.62 -3.45
CA GLU A 118 21.70 -10.95 -3.24
C GLU A 118 20.68 -12.08 -3.40
N ARG A 119 19.42 -11.84 -2.95
CA ARG A 119 18.41 -12.90 -2.91
C ARG A 119 17.68 -13.09 -4.23
N PHE A 120 17.56 -12.04 -5.01
CA PHE A 120 16.65 -12.02 -6.15
C PHE A 120 17.33 -11.68 -7.48
N GLY A 121 18.66 -11.56 -7.47
CA GLY A 121 19.51 -11.28 -8.63
C GLY A 121 19.17 -9.94 -9.26
N GLU A 122 18.02 -9.87 -9.92
CA GLU A 122 17.47 -8.63 -10.45
C GLU A 122 16.12 -8.30 -9.80
N ALA A 123 15.91 -7.05 -9.45
CA ALA A 123 14.65 -6.53 -8.92
C ALA A 123 13.43 -6.88 -9.78
N ASN A 124 13.65 -7.11 -11.08
CA ASN A 124 12.63 -7.50 -12.04
C ASN A 124 12.04 -8.90 -11.77
N ALA A 125 12.85 -9.86 -11.30
CA ALA A 125 12.36 -11.20 -10.96
C ALA A 125 11.40 -11.17 -9.76
N LEU A 126 11.69 -10.35 -8.77
CA LEU A 126 10.80 -10.12 -7.62
C LEU A 126 9.50 -9.44 -8.02
N PHE A 127 9.60 -8.42 -8.86
CA PHE A 127 8.40 -7.71 -9.35
C PHE A 127 7.50 -8.67 -10.15
N ALA A 128 8.09 -9.51 -11.02
CA ALA A 128 7.33 -10.51 -11.77
C ALA A 128 6.68 -11.55 -10.83
N LEU A 129 7.38 -12.00 -9.79
CA LEU A 129 6.84 -12.91 -8.78
C LEU A 129 5.67 -12.28 -8.01
N ASP A 130 5.80 -11.04 -7.58
CA ASP A 130 4.74 -10.26 -6.93
C ASP A 130 3.48 -10.17 -7.81
N GLN A 131 3.64 -9.88 -9.11
CA GLN A 131 2.52 -9.81 -10.04
C GLN A 131 1.82 -11.17 -10.22
N ILE A 132 2.57 -12.28 -10.24
CA ILE A 132 2.00 -13.62 -10.34
C ILE A 132 1.24 -13.98 -9.06
N ILE A 133 1.82 -13.72 -7.88
CA ILE A 133 1.14 -13.97 -6.61
C ILE A 133 -0.16 -13.16 -6.53
N LYS A 134 -0.13 -11.89 -6.89
CA LYS A 134 -1.33 -11.03 -6.98
C LYS A 134 -2.36 -11.59 -7.96
N GLY A 135 -1.93 -12.09 -9.11
CA GLY A 135 -2.79 -12.74 -10.09
C GLY A 135 -3.48 -13.99 -9.53
N VAL A 136 -2.74 -14.86 -8.85
CA VAL A 136 -3.30 -16.06 -8.20
C VAL A 136 -4.30 -15.67 -7.11
N ILE A 137 -3.97 -14.69 -6.27
CA ILE A 137 -4.85 -14.18 -5.22
C ILE A 137 -6.12 -13.58 -5.82
N ALA A 138 -6.01 -12.82 -6.91
CA ALA A 138 -7.17 -12.24 -7.59
C ALA A 138 -8.13 -13.31 -8.13
N VAL A 139 -7.61 -14.41 -8.69
CA VAL A 139 -8.41 -15.55 -9.14
C VAL A 139 -9.13 -16.20 -7.95
N ILE A 140 -8.41 -16.49 -6.85
CA ILE A 140 -8.99 -17.09 -5.64
C ILE A 140 -10.08 -16.19 -5.07
N THR A 141 -9.82 -14.89 -4.96
CA THR A 141 -10.80 -13.91 -4.45
C THR A 141 -12.01 -13.80 -5.37
N GLY A 142 -11.81 -13.85 -6.69
CA GLY A 142 -12.88 -13.86 -7.68
C GLY A 142 -13.76 -15.10 -7.56
N LEU A 143 -13.17 -16.28 -7.36
CA LEU A 143 -13.90 -17.52 -7.15
C LEU A 143 -14.72 -17.48 -5.85
N ILE A 144 -14.14 -17.02 -4.74
CA ILE A 144 -14.84 -16.90 -3.45
C ILE A 144 -16.00 -15.90 -3.58
N GLY A 145 -15.76 -14.74 -4.20
CA GLY A 145 -16.79 -13.72 -4.45
C GLY A 145 -17.90 -14.21 -5.40
N GLY A 146 -17.54 -15.05 -6.38
CA GLY A 146 -18.49 -15.73 -7.26
C GLY A 146 -19.39 -16.68 -6.47
N ILE A 147 -18.81 -17.58 -5.67
CA ILE A 147 -19.56 -18.53 -4.85
C ILE A 147 -20.50 -17.83 -3.87
N ALA A 148 -20.04 -16.74 -3.23
CA ALA A 148 -20.87 -15.97 -2.30
C ALA A 148 -22.10 -15.32 -2.96
N ARG A 149 -22.04 -15.02 -4.27
CA ARG A 149 -23.19 -14.51 -5.04
C ARG A 149 -24.21 -15.58 -5.39
N PHE A 150 -23.80 -16.86 -5.46
CA PHE A 150 -24.69 -17.98 -5.77
C PHE A 150 -25.44 -18.53 -4.55
N ILE A 151 -25.14 -18.06 -3.33
CA ILE A 151 -25.83 -18.44 -2.11
C ILE A 151 -26.57 -17.17 -1.59
N PRO A 152 -27.75 -16.84 -2.12
CA PRO A 152 -28.53 -15.71 -1.62
C PRO A 152 -29.15 -16.13 -0.28
N ILE A 153 -28.57 -15.67 0.81
CA ILE A 153 -29.17 -15.78 2.14
C ILE A 153 -29.89 -14.46 2.41
N PRO A 154 -31.23 -14.44 2.36
CA PRO A 154 -32.00 -13.21 2.56
C PRO A 154 -31.67 -12.58 3.91
N GLY A 155 -31.38 -11.26 3.92
CA GLY A 155 -31.07 -10.50 5.14
C GLY A 155 -29.60 -10.48 5.57
N LEU A 156 -28.69 -11.15 4.85
CA LEU A 156 -27.25 -11.17 5.16
C LEU A 156 -26.38 -10.39 4.15
N ASP A 157 -26.98 -9.59 3.27
CA ASP A 157 -26.23 -8.86 2.24
C ASP A 157 -25.15 -7.94 2.84
N GLY A 158 -25.45 -7.28 3.96
CA GLY A 158 -24.48 -6.47 4.69
C GLY A 158 -23.36 -7.30 5.33
N LEU A 159 -23.70 -8.46 5.89
CA LEU A 159 -22.72 -9.38 6.50
C LEU A 159 -21.84 -10.05 5.43
N ALA A 160 -22.42 -10.44 4.31
CA ALA A 160 -21.69 -10.99 3.17
C ALA A 160 -20.71 -9.97 2.59
N GLY A 161 -21.11 -8.71 2.47
CA GLY A 161 -20.25 -7.60 2.07
C GLY A 161 -19.08 -7.36 3.05
N PHE A 162 -19.36 -7.39 4.35
CA PHE A 162 -18.35 -7.28 5.40
C PHE A 162 -17.35 -8.44 5.34
N LEU A 163 -17.84 -9.68 5.28
CA LEU A 163 -17.00 -10.90 5.19
C LEU A 163 -16.13 -10.88 3.92
N ASN A 164 -16.68 -10.47 2.79
CA ASN A 164 -15.94 -10.30 1.54
C ASN A 164 -14.84 -9.24 1.68
N GLY A 165 -15.13 -8.12 2.35
CA GLY A 165 -14.16 -7.08 2.68
C GLY A 165 -13.02 -7.60 3.55
N VAL A 166 -13.35 -8.39 4.56
CA VAL A 166 -12.37 -9.02 5.47
C VAL A 166 -11.48 -10.04 4.74
N VAL A 167 -12.09 -10.94 3.95
CA VAL A 167 -11.33 -11.92 3.15
C VAL A 167 -10.42 -11.21 2.17
N ARG A 168 -10.92 -10.19 1.47
CA ARG A 168 -10.12 -9.39 0.55
C ARG A 168 -8.94 -8.71 1.24
N MET A 169 -9.15 -8.18 2.44
CA MET A 169 -8.09 -7.53 3.21
C MET A 169 -7.09 -8.54 3.77
N SER A 170 -7.56 -9.73 4.18
CA SER A 170 -6.68 -10.83 4.59
C SER A 170 -5.73 -11.24 3.47
N LEU A 171 -6.22 -11.23 2.23
CA LEU A 171 -5.44 -11.60 1.05
C LEU A 171 -4.59 -10.44 0.50
N THR A 172 -4.87 -9.19 0.91
CA THR A 172 -4.17 -8.00 0.39
C THR A 172 -2.67 -8.00 0.72
N TYR A 173 -2.28 -8.63 1.82
CA TYR A 173 -0.88 -8.63 2.30
C TYR A 173 -0.20 -10.00 2.20
N VAL A 174 -0.82 -10.97 1.53
CA VAL A 174 -0.25 -12.32 1.39
C VAL A 174 1.04 -12.30 0.58
N ASP A 175 1.08 -11.51 -0.47
CA ASP A 175 2.26 -11.33 -1.31
C ASP A 175 3.45 -10.79 -0.50
N GLU A 176 3.22 -9.82 0.38
CA GLU A 176 4.25 -9.26 1.25
C GLU A 176 4.70 -10.24 2.34
N VAL A 177 3.77 -11.00 2.91
CA VAL A 177 4.09 -12.04 3.89
C VAL A 177 4.92 -13.16 3.24
N VAL A 178 4.55 -13.58 2.03
CA VAL A 178 5.29 -14.58 1.25
C VAL A 178 6.66 -14.05 0.81
N LEU A 179 6.75 -12.78 0.45
CA LEU A 179 8.04 -12.12 0.19
C LEU A 179 8.91 -12.12 1.45
N GLY A 180 8.35 -11.77 2.60
CA GLY A 180 9.03 -11.84 3.90
C GLY A 180 9.52 -13.26 4.21
N TYR A 181 8.72 -14.28 3.92
CA TYR A 181 9.12 -15.67 4.06
C TYR A 181 10.32 -16.04 3.18
N ASN A 182 10.32 -15.64 1.90
CA ASN A 182 11.45 -15.85 1.01
C ASN A 182 12.76 -15.24 1.56
N ILE A 183 12.66 -14.04 2.10
CA ILE A 183 13.81 -13.35 2.71
C ILE A 183 14.26 -14.07 3.98
N ARG A 184 13.32 -14.47 4.85
CA ARG A 184 13.59 -15.15 6.12
C ARG A 184 14.35 -16.46 5.94
N VAL A 185 13.89 -17.30 5.00
CA VAL A 185 14.50 -18.61 4.72
C VAL A 185 15.73 -18.52 3.82
N ARG A 186 16.13 -17.33 3.42
CA ARG A 186 17.26 -17.09 2.53
C ARG A 186 17.15 -17.89 1.23
N SER A 187 16.00 -17.79 0.58
CA SER A 187 15.67 -18.57 -0.61
C SER A 187 16.67 -18.39 -1.75
N THR A 188 17.05 -19.50 -2.37
CA THR A 188 17.79 -19.55 -3.64
C THR A 188 16.88 -19.79 -4.83
N ASN A 189 15.63 -20.22 -4.60
CA ASN A 189 14.60 -20.40 -5.60
C ASN A 189 13.30 -19.71 -5.15
N PRO A 190 13.13 -18.40 -5.46
CA PRO A 190 11.97 -17.63 -5.01
C PRO A 190 10.62 -18.19 -5.42
N TRP A 191 10.55 -18.86 -6.57
CA TRP A 191 9.31 -19.45 -7.09
C TRP A 191 8.82 -20.62 -6.24
N GLU A 192 9.71 -21.55 -5.97
CA GLU A 192 9.40 -22.73 -5.16
C GLU A 192 9.12 -22.34 -3.71
N THR A 193 9.92 -21.44 -3.15
CA THR A 193 9.73 -20.93 -1.80
C THR A 193 8.41 -20.15 -1.67
N SER A 194 8.04 -19.36 -2.66
CA SER A 194 6.75 -18.66 -2.65
C SER A 194 5.57 -19.62 -2.71
N ARG A 195 5.65 -20.66 -3.55
CA ARG A 195 4.63 -21.72 -3.58
C ARG A 195 4.50 -22.39 -2.21
N HIS A 196 5.62 -22.74 -1.58
CA HIS A 196 5.63 -23.33 -0.25
C HIS A 196 5.06 -22.38 0.80
N GLY A 197 5.45 -21.10 0.77
CA GLY A 197 4.91 -20.06 1.66
C GLY A 197 3.40 -19.89 1.52
N LEU A 198 2.87 -19.91 0.30
CA LEU A 198 1.42 -19.88 0.04
C LEU A 198 0.69 -21.11 0.60
N VAL A 199 1.28 -22.30 0.46
CA VAL A 199 0.71 -23.54 1.03
C VAL A 199 0.66 -23.45 2.56
N LEU A 200 1.76 -23.03 3.21
CA LEU A 200 1.81 -22.82 4.66
C LEU A 200 0.79 -21.77 5.12
N TYR A 201 0.63 -20.68 4.36
CA TYR A 201 -0.39 -19.66 4.64
C TYR A 201 -1.80 -20.26 4.58
N ALA A 202 -2.10 -21.05 3.55
CA ALA A 202 -3.39 -21.70 3.38
C ALA A 202 -3.68 -22.75 4.46
N GLN A 203 -2.69 -23.55 4.85
CA GLN A 203 -2.81 -24.51 5.95
C GLN A 203 -3.13 -23.84 7.28
N ASN A 204 -2.63 -22.63 7.49
CA ASN A 204 -2.85 -21.83 8.69
C ASN A 204 -3.91 -20.73 8.50
N ALA A 205 -4.76 -20.86 7.47
CA ALA A 205 -5.73 -19.83 7.07
C ALA A 205 -6.64 -19.38 8.24
N ARG A 206 -7.04 -20.29 9.14
CA ARG A 206 -7.89 -19.93 10.29
C ARG A 206 -7.21 -18.90 11.21
N VAL A 207 -5.93 -19.07 11.50
CA VAL A 207 -5.15 -18.12 12.32
C VAL A 207 -4.95 -16.83 11.56
N MET A 208 -4.57 -16.91 10.29
CA MET A 208 -4.30 -15.74 9.46
C MET A 208 -5.57 -14.88 9.25
N ILE A 209 -6.71 -15.50 8.92
CA ILE A 209 -7.99 -14.80 8.74
C ILE A 209 -8.43 -14.14 10.07
N LYS A 210 -8.35 -14.84 11.19
CA LYS A 210 -8.69 -14.26 12.50
C LYS A 210 -7.91 -12.98 12.77
N ASN A 211 -6.60 -12.99 12.54
CA ASN A 211 -5.75 -11.82 12.77
C ASN A 211 -5.99 -10.72 11.74
N ALA A 212 -6.25 -11.08 10.48
CA ALA A 212 -6.61 -10.12 9.44
C ALA A 212 -7.93 -9.40 9.73
N VAL A 213 -8.94 -10.08 10.31
CA VAL A 213 -10.19 -9.45 10.76
C VAL A 213 -9.90 -8.36 11.78
N TRP A 214 -9.20 -8.69 12.85
CA TRP A 214 -8.85 -7.71 13.88
C TRP A 214 -8.01 -6.55 13.34
N LEU A 215 -7.04 -6.88 12.49
CA LEU A 215 -6.21 -5.88 11.84
C LEU A 215 -7.03 -4.95 10.96
N THR A 216 -8.01 -5.48 10.21
CA THR A 216 -8.94 -4.69 9.39
C THR A 216 -9.71 -3.66 10.22
N LEU A 217 -10.25 -4.10 11.37
CA LEU A 217 -10.99 -3.20 12.26
C LEU A 217 -10.08 -2.10 12.82
N ILE A 218 -8.87 -2.46 13.26
CA ILE A 218 -7.87 -1.51 13.75
C ILE A 218 -7.48 -0.53 12.63
N MET A 219 -7.23 -1.03 11.42
CA MET A 219 -6.85 -0.20 10.28
C MET A 219 -7.96 0.77 9.86
N TRP A 220 -9.22 0.36 9.93
CA TRP A 220 -10.36 1.25 9.66
C TRP A 220 -10.47 2.34 10.71
N ALA A 221 -10.39 2.00 11.99
CA ALA A 221 -10.42 2.98 13.07
C ALA A 221 -9.27 4.00 12.96
N LEU A 222 -8.05 3.51 12.71
CA LEU A 222 -6.88 4.39 12.52
C LEU A 222 -6.99 5.22 11.23
N SER A 223 -7.54 4.67 10.14
CA SER A 223 -7.75 5.42 8.89
C SER A 223 -8.77 6.55 9.09
N ALA A 224 -9.86 6.30 9.84
CA ALA A 224 -10.83 7.33 10.18
C ALA A 224 -10.18 8.43 11.05
N LEU A 225 -9.38 8.05 12.04
CA LEU A 225 -8.65 9.00 12.87
C LEU A 225 -7.67 9.84 12.04
N ILE A 226 -6.88 9.21 11.16
CA ILE A 226 -5.96 9.93 10.26
C ILE A 226 -6.73 10.91 9.37
N PHE A 227 -7.88 10.49 8.82
CA PHE A 227 -8.71 11.38 8.00
C PHE A 227 -9.18 12.62 8.79
N LEU A 228 -9.67 12.44 10.01
CA LEU A 228 -10.09 13.54 10.87
C LEU A 228 -8.94 14.49 11.20
N VAL A 229 -7.75 13.95 11.49
CA VAL A 229 -6.55 14.76 11.74
C VAL A 229 -6.13 15.53 10.48
N MET A 230 -6.26 14.93 9.30
CA MET A 230 -5.89 15.56 8.03
C MET A 230 -6.86 16.66 7.57
N LEU A 231 -8.04 16.77 8.17
CA LEU A 231 -8.93 17.91 7.93
C LEU A 231 -8.31 19.25 8.36
N ALA A 232 -7.45 19.25 9.39
CA ALA A 232 -6.81 20.47 9.86
C ALA A 232 -5.79 21.05 8.84
N PRO A 233 -4.76 20.30 8.38
CA PRO A 233 -3.83 20.83 7.37
C PRO A 233 -4.53 21.06 6.02
N ALA A 234 -5.54 20.27 5.66
CA ALA A 234 -6.32 20.50 4.44
C ALA A 234 -7.12 21.81 4.51
N GLY A 235 -7.76 22.09 5.63
CA GLY A 235 -8.46 23.35 5.87
C GLY A 235 -7.52 24.55 5.84
N LEU A 236 -6.30 24.42 6.40
CA LEU A 236 -5.29 25.47 6.34
C LEU A 236 -4.88 25.78 4.89
N LEU A 237 -4.66 24.75 4.06
CA LEU A 237 -4.33 24.94 2.65
C LEU A 237 -5.42 25.68 1.88
N VAL A 238 -6.69 25.32 2.11
CA VAL A 238 -7.84 26.00 1.45
C VAL A 238 -7.99 27.44 1.98
N TRP A 239 -7.70 27.68 3.26
CA TRP A 239 -7.69 29.05 3.81
C TRP A 239 -6.60 29.94 3.17
N LEU A 240 -5.45 29.37 2.83
CA LEU A 240 -4.37 30.05 2.11
C LEU A 240 -4.70 30.34 0.63
N VAL A 241 -5.68 29.60 0.07
CA VAL A 241 -6.14 29.77 -1.31
C VAL A 241 -7.65 30.06 -1.31
N PRO A 242 -8.06 31.31 -1.05
CA PRO A 242 -9.48 31.67 -0.84
C PRO A 242 -10.41 31.37 -2.02
N SER A 243 -9.89 31.25 -3.23
CA SER A 243 -10.65 30.86 -4.42
C SER A 243 -11.02 29.37 -4.46
N ALA A 244 -10.40 28.53 -3.63
CA ALA A 244 -10.72 27.13 -3.53
C ALA A 244 -11.96 26.97 -2.61
N GLY A 245 -13.08 26.55 -3.15
CA GLY A 245 -14.29 26.29 -2.37
C GLY A 245 -14.12 25.18 -1.30
N SER A 246 -15.03 25.12 -0.33
CA SER A 246 -14.98 24.16 0.79
C SER A 246 -14.87 22.68 0.38
N GLY A 247 -15.33 22.32 -0.81
CA GLY A 247 -15.16 20.95 -1.36
C GLY A 247 -13.72 20.52 -1.51
N TRP A 248 -12.78 21.44 -1.77
CA TRP A 248 -11.36 21.14 -1.89
C TRP A 248 -10.72 20.76 -0.57
N THR A 249 -11.23 21.26 0.58
CA THR A 249 -10.78 20.79 1.91
C THR A 249 -10.99 19.30 2.06
N PHE A 250 -12.16 18.81 1.69
CA PHE A 250 -12.46 17.38 1.76
C PHE A 250 -11.55 16.56 0.84
N VAL A 251 -11.39 16.99 -0.42
CA VAL A 251 -10.52 16.30 -1.39
C VAL A 251 -9.07 16.25 -0.90
N ALA A 252 -8.53 17.38 -0.42
CA ALA A 252 -7.18 17.44 0.12
C ALA A 252 -7.02 16.55 1.37
N ALA A 253 -8.00 16.54 2.27
CA ALA A 253 -7.98 15.68 3.45
C ALA A 253 -7.99 14.18 3.08
N VAL A 254 -8.79 13.79 2.08
CA VAL A 254 -8.80 12.41 1.57
C VAL A 254 -7.45 12.02 0.98
N VAL A 255 -6.85 12.88 0.16
CA VAL A 255 -5.54 12.63 -0.47
C VAL A 255 -4.44 12.49 0.59
N PHE A 256 -4.38 13.42 1.55
CA PHE A 256 -3.39 13.35 2.63
C PHE A 256 -3.59 12.14 3.54
N ALA A 257 -4.86 11.83 3.90
CA ALA A 257 -5.18 10.66 4.70
C ALA A 257 -4.79 9.36 3.99
N TRP A 258 -5.01 9.29 2.67
CA TRP A 258 -4.61 8.14 1.88
C TRP A 258 -3.09 7.98 1.82
N ALA A 259 -2.35 9.05 1.61
CA ALA A 259 -0.88 9.05 1.61
C ALA A 259 -0.29 8.58 2.96
N LEU A 260 -0.81 9.11 4.07
CA LEU A 260 -0.40 8.68 5.40
C LEU A 260 -0.78 7.23 5.69
N LYS A 261 -2.00 6.80 5.33
CA LYS A 261 -2.42 5.41 5.45
C LYS A 261 -1.45 4.47 4.73
N ALA A 262 -1.13 4.78 3.48
CA ALA A 262 -0.23 3.95 2.67
C ALA A 262 1.21 3.95 3.19
N ALA A 263 1.67 5.07 3.76
CA ALA A 263 3.04 5.16 4.27
C ALA A 263 3.22 4.55 5.68
N ILE A 264 2.20 4.57 6.52
CA ILE A 264 2.29 4.19 7.94
C ILE A 264 1.49 2.93 8.24
N LEU A 265 0.20 2.87 7.83
CA LEU A 265 -0.67 1.78 8.24
C LEU A 265 -0.41 0.50 7.45
N GLU A 266 -0.07 0.59 6.16
CA GLU A 266 0.24 -0.61 5.39
C GLU A 266 1.47 -1.36 5.93
N PRO A 267 2.64 -0.71 6.20
CA PRO A 267 3.75 -1.39 6.83
C PRO A 267 3.43 -1.97 8.21
N PHE A 268 2.60 -1.29 8.99
CA PHE A 268 2.12 -1.82 10.26
C PHE A 268 1.36 -3.14 10.08
N ALA A 269 0.44 -3.17 9.11
CA ALA A 269 -0.33 -4.36 8.80
C ALA A 269 0.56 -5.53 8.32
N ILE A 270 1.52 -5.22 7.45
CA ILE A 270 2.49 -6.19 6.93
C ILE A 270 3.34 -6.76 8.08
N ALA A 271 3.89 -5.92 8.95
CA ALA A 271 4.71 -6.35 10.08
C ALA A 271 3.91 -7.22 11.07
N ALA A 272 2.67 -6.82 11.39
CA ALA A 272 1.78 -7.59 12.27
C ALA A 272 1.44 -8.97 11.69
N LEU A 273 1.12 -9.06 10.39
CA LEU A 273 0.81 -10.33 9.75
C LEU A 273 2.04 -11.21 9.58
N MET A 274 3.22 -10.65 9.27
CA MET A 274 4.47 -11.41 9.23
C MET A 274 4.81 -11.98 10.60
N GLU A 275 4.64 -11.22 11.69
CA GLU A 275 4.87 -11.71 13.05
C GLU A 275 3.98 -12.93 13.36
N VAL A 276 2.70 -12.87 13.03
CA VAL A 276 1.76 -13.98 13.21
C VAL A 276 2.15 -15.18 12.36
N TYR A 277 2.39 -14.93 11.07
CA TYR A 277 2.71 -15.99 10.12
C TYR A 277 3.98 -16.74 10.52
N PHE A 278 5.07 -16.02 10.79
CA PHE A 278 6.34 -16.63 11.16
C PHE A 278 6.26 -17.47 12.42
N ARG A 279 5.52 -16.99 13.44
CA ARG A 279 5.31 -17.74 14.66
C ARG A 279 4.39 -18.97 14.48
N THR A 280 3.51 -18.93 13.49
CA THR A 280 2.55 -20.02 13.27
C THR A 280 3.15 -21.17 12.47
N ILE A 281 4.18 -20.88 11.65
CA ILE A 281 4.87 -21.89 10.83
C ILE A 281 6.13 -22.47 11.50
N GLU A 282 6.53 -21.96 12.66
CA GLU A 282 7.57 -22.54 13.53
C GLU A 282 7.05 -23.81 14.22
#